data_6f6073fe634d0ca40e11ff0cef66f48c
#
_entry.id   6f6073fe634d0ca40e11ff0cef66f48c
#
_cell.length_a   1.000
_cell.length_b   1.000
_cell.length_c   1.000
_cell.angle_alpha   90.00
_cell.angle_beta   90.00
_cell.angle_gamma   90.00
#
_symmetry.space_group_name_H-M   'P 1'
#
loop_
_entity.id
_entity.type
_entity.pdbx_description
1 polymer ?
#
loop_
_entity_poly.entity_id
_entity_poly.type
_entity_poly.pdbx_seq_one_letter_code
_entity_poly.pdbx_strand_id
1 'polypeptide(L)'
;MKALLIFTDLDGTLLDHDSYRWDPAQDALDRISKRGFPLILNSSKTRLEIETLRRQMGNRHPYIVENGSAVYVPAGYFPFSSGQSAGGYERRLFGPARAQILDVLDRLRREAGFRFRGFHDLPVQQLVEITGLTHDQARQAMQRDCSEPIQWLDDNRRLDEFRRELASRGLRLLRGGRFHHVMGDTDKAAGIRWLIDRYRRCWPEKGFISVALGDSPNDLGMLEAVDIPVVIDPACGESLRLEHPGRVIYAGKKGPQGWQLAMNQILGEV
;
A
#
# COMPACT_ATOMS: atom_id res chain seq x y z
N MET A 1 1.66 -22.71 18.96
CA MET A 1 0.84 -21.49 18.76
C MET A 1 0.95 -21.08 17.29
N LYS A 2 -0.15 -20.74 16.65
CA LYS A 2 -0.13 -20.22 15.28
C LYS A 2 0.44 -18.79 15.29
N ALA A 3 1.32 -18.46 14.36
CA ALA A 3 1.89 -17.13 14.23
C ALA A 3 1.01 -16.26 13.33
N LEU A 4 0.84 -14.99 13.66
CA LEU A 4 0.17 -14.05 12.77
C LEU A 4 1.15 -13.46 11.75
N LEU A 5 0.67 -13.24 10.52
CA LEU A 5 1.33 -12.47 9.48
C LEU A 5 0.40 -11.30 9.12
N ILE A 6 0.73 -10.10 9.58
CA ILE A 6 -0.18 -8.97 9.59
C ILE A 6 0.20 -8.01 8.47
N PHE A 7 -0.77 -7.67 7.63
CA PHE A 7 -0.66 -6.65 6.58
C PHE A 7 -1.57 -5.48 6.93
N THR A 8 -1.10 -4.27 6.79
CA THR A 8 -1.92 -3.10 7.10
C THR A 8 -1.75 -2.01 6.06
N ASP A 9 -2.87 -1.43 5.63
CA ASP A 9 -2.82 -0.11 5.02
C ASP A 9 -2.41 0.94 6.07
N LEU A 10 -2.08 2.12 5.62
CA LEU A 10 -1.58 3.23 6.45
C LEU A 10 -2.63 4.33 6.63
N ASP A 11 -2.91 5.10 5.59
CA ASP A 11 -3.69 6.34 5.68
C ASP A 11 -5.19 6.04 5.91
N GLY A 12 -5.73 6.42 7.06
CA GLY A 12 -7.10 6.09 7.45
C GLY A 12 -7.25 4.72 8.11
N THR A 13 -6.20 3.89 8.12
CA THR A 13 -6.18 2.56 8.72
C THR A 13 -5.28 2.53 9.96
N LEU A 14 -3.96 2.38 9.82
CA LEU A 14 -3.03 2.44 10.95
C LEU A 14 -2.72 3.87 11.35
N LEU A 15 -2.71 4.79 10.41
CA LEU A 15 -2.50 6.22 10.63
C LEU A 15 -3.84 6.94 10.62
N ASP A 16 -4.01 7.86 11.54
CA ASP A 16 -5.14 8.78 11.53
C ASP A 16 -5.14 9.62 10.23
N HIS A 17 -6.31 9.81 9.64
CA HIS A 17 -6.46 10.43 8.33
C HIS A 17 -5.94 11.87 8.27
N ASP A 18 -6.07 12.62 9.36
CA ASP A 18 -5.75 14.05 9.43
C ASP A 18 -4.38 14.31 10.03
N SER A 19 -4.06 13.66 11.15
CA SER A 19 -2.83 13.88 11.90
C SER A 19 -1.67 12.97 11.51
N TYR A 20 -1.94 11.88 10.75
CA TYR A 20 -0.97 10.83 10.41
C TYR A 20 -0.30 10.16 11.61
N ARG A 21 -0.92 10.24 12.80
CA ARG A 21 -0.44 9.62 14.03
C ARG A 21 -1.03 8.24 14.21
N TRP A 22 -0.30 7.36 14.92
CA TRP A 22 -0.72 5.98 15.24
C TRP A 22 -0.79 5.69 16.74
N ASP A 23 -0.63 6.71 17.60
CA ASP A 23 -0.59 6.53 19.06
C ASP A 23 -1.75 5.70 19.62
N PRO A 24 -3.00 5.83 19.11
CA PRO A 24 -4.10 4.99 19.59
C PRO A 24 -3.93 3.50 19.32
N ALA A 25 -3.03 3.10 18.41
CA ALA A 25 -2.73 1.71 18.08
C ALA A 25 -1.49 1.16 18.82
N GLN A 26 -0.84 1.98 19.66
CA GLN A 26 0.48 1.66 20.23
C GLN A 26 0.47 0.40 21.09
N ASP A 27 -0.55 0.16 21.91
CA ASP A 27 -0.62 -1.05 22.75
C ASP A 27 -0.64 -2.33 21.93
N ALA A 28 -1.45 -2.40 20.86
CA ALA A 28 -1.48 -3.57 20.00
C ALA A 28 -0.17 -3.72 19.20
N LEU A 29 0.44 -2.62 18.74
CA LEU A 29 1.75 -2.66 18.09
C LEU A 29 2.83 -3.23 19.00
N ASP A 30 2.85 -2.83 20.28
CA ASP A 30 3.79 -3.34 21.28
C ASP A 30 3.57 -4.84 21.54
N ARG A 31 2.31 -5.29 21.61
CA ARG A 31 1.96 -6.71 21.78
C ARG A 31 2.37 -7.54 20.55
N ILE A 32 2.17 -7.04 19.34
CA ILE A 32 2.61 -7.66 18.08
C ILE A 32 4.13 -7.81 18.10
N SER A 33 4.84 -6.74 18.41
CA SER A 33 6.30 -6.72 18.49
C SER A 33 6.85 -7.68 19.53
N LYS A 34 6.29 -7.71 20.74
CA LYS A 34 6.68 -8.62 21.82
C LYS A 34 6.47 -10.09 21.46
N ARG A 35 5.44 -10.42 20.66
CA ARG A 35 5.18 -11.78 20.16
C ARG A 35 5.99 -12.13 18.91
N GLY A 36 6.75 -11.19 18.36
CA GLY A 36 7.55 -11.39 17.14
C GLY A 36 6.70 -11.63 15.89
N PHE A 37 5.47 -11.14 15.86
CA PHE A 37 4.60 -11.26 14.68
C PHE A 37 5.01 -10.24 13.62
N PRO A 38 5.22 -10.66 12.36
CA PRO A 38 5.54 -9.73 11.28
C PRO A 38 4.37 -8.77 10.99
N LEU A 39 4.67 -7.47 11.03
CA LEU A 39 3.77 -6.40 10.60
C LEU A 39 4.30 -5.80 9.29
N ILE A 40 3.58 -6.02 8.20
CA ILE A 40 3.91 -5.59 6.85
C ILE A 40 3.07 -4.37 6.48
N LEU A 41 3.73 -3.23 6.25
CA LEU A 41 3.07 -2.03 5.76
C LEU A 41 2.79 -2.18 4.26
N ASN A 42 1.57 -1.86 3.82
CA ASN A 42 1.11 -2.00 2.43
C ASN A 42 0.32 -0.77 2.01
N SER A 43 0.94 0.16 1.32
CA SER A 43 0.38 1.50 1.10
C SER A 43 0.57 2.01 -0.33
N SER A 44 -0.16 3.08 -0.67
CA SER A 44 0.07 3.89 -1.87
C SER A 44 1.36 4.73 -1.81
N LYS A 45 1.96 4.84 -0.62
CA LYS A 45 3.20 5.59 -0.38
C LYS A 45 4.40 4.99 -1.10
N THR A 46 5.40 5.84 -1.33
CA THR A 46 6.69 5.45 -1.91
C THR A 46 7.56 4.69 -0.91
N ARG A 47 8.65 4.11 -1.41
CA ARG A 47 9.67 3.47 -0.58
C ARG A 47 10.21 4.41 0.50
N LEU A 48 10.58 5.63 0.15
CA LEU A 48 11.19 6.57 1.09
C LEU A 48 10.21 7.03 2.19
N GLU A 49 8.95 7.24 1.85
CA GLU A 49 7.91 7.55 2.83
C GLU A 49 7.73 6.39 3.82
N ILE A 50 7.63 5.15 3.33
CA ILE A 50 7.48 3.97 4.19
C ILE A 50 8.74 3.71 5.02
N GLU A 51 9.95 3.86 4.47
CA GLU A 51 11.19 3.71 5.24
C GLU A 51 11.30 4.71 6.40
N THR A 52 10.79 5.94 6.21
CA THR A 52 10.73 6.93 7.28
C THR A 52 9.80 6.49 8.40
N LEU A 53 8.58 6.03 8.08
CA LEU A 53 7.62 5.50 9.05
C LEU A 53 8.17 4.25 9.76
N ARG A 54 8.74 3.30 9.00
CA ARG A 54 9.31 2.08 9.57
C ARG A 54 10.41 2.36 10.60
N ARG A 55 11.28 3.34 10.34
CA ARG A 55 12.32 3.76 11.31
C ARG A 55 11.70 4.30 12.59
N GLN A 56 10.67 5.15 12.48
CA GLN A 56 9.97 5.71 13.64
C GLN A 56 9.24 4.64 14.46
N MET A 57 8.67 3.63 13.79
CA MET A 57 7.96 2.51 14.42
C MET A 57 8.89 1.37 14.89
N GLY A 58 10.19 1.41 14.61
CA GLY A 58 11.10 0.29 14.84
C GLY A 58 10.79 -0.97 14.01
N ASN A 59 10.02 -0.83 12.93
CA ASN A 59 9.60 -1.93 12.07
C ASN A 59 10.74 -2.40 11.15
N ARG A 60 11.08 -3.70 11.19
CA ARG A 60 12.18 -4.31 10.42
C ARG A 60 11.70 -5.34 9.39
N HIS A 61 10.39 -5.50 9.23
CA HIS A 61 9.79 -6.47 8.33
C HIS A 61 9.77 -5.99 6.87
N PRO A 62 9.54 -6.87 5.88
CA PRO A 62 9.25 -6.46 4.51
C PRO A 62 8.10 -5.45 4.44
N TYR A 63 7.98 -4.75 3.33
CA TYR A 63 6.90 -3.79 3.11
C TYR A 63 6.52 -3.70 1.63
N ILE A 64 5.31 -3.26 1.37
CA ILE A 64 4.70 -3.16 0.04
C ILE A 64 4.41 -1.69 -0.25
N VAL A 65 4.80 -1.23 -1.42
CA VAL A 65 4.71 0.18 -1.81
C VAL A 65 3.85 0.37 -3.06
N GLU A 66 3.43 1.61 -3.28
CA GLU A 66 2.80 2.07 -4.51
C GLU A 66 1.63 1.18 -4.93
N ASN A 67 0.69 0.92 -3.97
CA ASN A 67 -0.51 0.11 -4.16
C ASN A 67 -0.22 -1.34 -4.63
N GLY A 68 0.83 -1.96 -4.13
CA GLY A 68 1.16 -3.34 -4.47
C GLY A 68 2.14 -3.48 -5.63
N SER A 69 2.61 -2.37 -6.22
CA SER A 69 3.48 -2.41 -7.39
C SER A 69 4.89 -2.94 -7.09
N ALA A 70 5.36 -2.83 -5.85
CA ALA A 70 6.64 -3.42 -5.45
C ALA A 70 6.65 -3.88 -3.98
N VAL A 71 7.42 -4.94 -3.72
CA VAL A 71 7.78 -5.42 -2.38
C VAL A 71 9.26 -5.17 -2.15
N TYR A 72 9.58 -4.63 -0.99
CA TYR A 72 10.95 -4.47 -0.50
C TYR A 72 11.17 -5.39 0.71
N VAL A 73 12.20 -6.20 0.63
CA VAL A 73 12.61 -7.15 1.68
C VAL A 73 13.98 -6.73 2.17
N PRO A 74 14.19 -6.50 3.48
CA PRO A 74 15.51 -6.24 4.02
C PRO A 74 16.50 -7.35 3.64
N ALA A 75 17.72 -7.00 3.27
CA ALA A 75 18.75 -7.97 2.90
C ALA A 75 18.96 -9.00 4.02
N GLY A 76 18.98 -10.28 3.68
CA GLY A 76 19.14 -11.37 4.64
C GLY A 76 17.91 -11.65 5.52
N TYR A 77 16.76 -11.04 5.24
CA TYR A 77 15.54 -11.26 6.02
C TYR A 77 15.01 -12.71 5.90
N PHE A 78 14.99 -13.24 4.70
CA PHE A 78 14.65 -14.65 4.46
C PHE A 78 15.92 -15.50 4.34
N PRO A 79 15.92 -16.75 4.87
CA PRO A 79 17.08 -17.62 4.83
C PRO A 79 17.54 -18.02 3.41
N PHE A 80 16.62 -17.97 2.45
CA PHE A 80 16.89 -18.25 1.03
C PHE A 80 16.67 -16.98 0.20
N SER A 81 17.66 -16.09 0.21
CA SER A 81 17.66 -14.92 -0.62
C SER A 81 18.17 -15.29 -2.01
N SER A 82 17.41 -14.98 -3.05
CA SER A 82 17.78 -15.24 -4.45
C SER A 82 17.93 -13.96 -5.29
N GLY A 83 17.88 -12.79 -4.63
CA GLY A 83 17.85 -11.49 -5.29
C GLY A 83 19.14 -10.69 -5.15
N GLN A 84 19.48 -9.89 -6.15
CA GLN A 84 20.48 -8.83 -6.01
C GLN A 84 19.91 -7.81 -5.01
N SER A 85 20.64 -7.59 -3.92
CA SER A 85 20.27 -6.53 -2.99
C SER A 85 20.93 -5.22 -3.42
N ALA A 86 20.13 -4.21 -3.66
CA ALA A 86 20.60 -2.85 -3.88
C ALA A 86 20.12 -1.98 -2.70
N GLY A 87 21.04 -1.21 -2.11
CA GLY A 87 20.70 -0.32 -1.00
C GLY A 87 20.19 -1.02 0.26
N GLY A 88 20.60 -2.27 0.53
CA GLY A 88 20.19 -3.03 1.72
C GLY A 88 18.83 -3.72 1.62
N TYR A 89 18.23 -3.77 0.43
CA TYR A 89 16.94 -4.42 0.17
C TYR A 89 16.99 -5.29 -1.09
N GLU A 90 16.27 -6.40 -1.06
CA GLU A 90 15.80 -7.11 -2.25
C GLU A 90 14.49 -6.47 -2.70
N ARG A 91 14.37 -6.20 -4.00
CA ARG A 91 13.15 -5.61 -4.59
C ARG A 91 12.48 -6.59 -5.54
N ARG A 92 11.17 -6.78 -5.36
CA ARG A 92 10.30 -7.50 -6.31
C ARG A 92 9.29 -6.54 -6.91
N LEU A 93 9.30 -6.39 -8.23
CA LEU A 93 8.30 -5.61 -8.98
C LEU A 93 7.16 -6.50 -9.44
N PHE A 94 5.94 -5.96 -9.42
CA PHE A 94 4.71 -6.59 -9.92
C PHE A 94 4.10 -5.83 -11.11
N GLY A 95 4.79 -4.85 -11.61
CA GLY A 95 4.42 -4.04 -12.77
C GLY A 95 5.64 -3.42 -13.44
N PRO A 96 5.45 -2.58 -14.45
CA PRO A 96 6.52 -1.88 -15.14
C PRO A 96 7.20 -0.86 -14.23
N ALA A 97 8.46 -0.58 -14.52
CA ALA A 97 9.17 0.52 -13.87
C ALA A 97 8.56 1.87 -14.27
N ARG A 98 8.67 2.87 -13.36
CA ARG A 98 8.12 4.21 -13.60
C ARG A 98 8.54 4.82 -14.93
N ALA A 99 9.78 4.63 -15.36
CA ALA A 99 10.24 5.15 -16.65
C ALA A 99 9.39 4.66 -17.82
N GLN A 100 9.01 3.37 -17.83
CA GLN A 100 8.13 2.79 -18.85
C GLN A 100 6.72 3.38 -18.80
N ILE A 101 6.21 3.68 -17.59
CA ILE A 101 4.92 4.36 -17.41
C ILE A 101 4.99 5.78 -17.97
N LEU A 102 6.04 6.53 -17.69
CA LEU A 102 6.24 7.88 -18.20
C LEU A 102 6.33 7.91 -19.74
N ASP A 103 7.02 6.94 -20.34
CA ASP A 103 7.08 6.81 -21.81
C ASP A 103 5.69 6.60 -22.42
N VAL A 104 4.83 5.79 -21.80
CA VAL A 104 3.44 5.59 -22.23
C VAL A 104 2.63 6.86 -22.07
N LEU A 105 2.74 7.53 -20.93
CA LEU A 105 2.03 8.79 -20.66
C LEU A 105 2.41 9.90 -21.64
N ASP A 106 3.69 10.02 -21.97
CA ASP A 106 4.17 11.00 -22.97
C ASP A 106 3.65 10.71 -24.38
N ARG A 107 3.56 9.43 -24.77
CA ARG A 107 2.93 9.05 -26.05
C ARG A 107 1.45 9.41 -26.08
N LEU A 108 0.69 9.04 -25.05
CA LEU A 108 -0.74 9.34 -24.94
C LEU A 108 -1.02 10.85 -24.97
N ARG A 109 -0.16 11.65 -24.34
CA ARG A 109 -0.24 13.10 -24.39
C ARG A 109 -0.03 13.64 -25.81
N ARG A 110 0.97 13.14 -26.54
CA ARG A 110 1.30 13.59 -27.91
C ARG A 110 0.32 13.08 -28.95
N GLU A 111 -0.06 11.80 -28.90
CA GLU A 111 -0.82 11.13 -29.96
C GLU A 111 -2.33 11.35 -29.82
N ALA A 112 -2.83 11.30 -28.58
CA ALA A 112 -4.26 11.40 -28.31
C ALA A 112 -4.66 12.74 -27.65
N GLY A 113 -3.70 13.62 -27.35
CA GLY A 113 -3.96 14.96 -26.81
C GLY A 113 -4.59 14.98 -25.43
N PHE A 114 -4.41 13.92 -24.61
CA PHE A 114 -4.92 13.90 -23.23
C PHE A 114 -4.23 14.95 -22.36
N ARG A 115 -5.02 15.64 -21.54
CA ARG A 115 -4.53 16.68 -20.64
C ARG A 115 -4.53 16.18 -19.20
N PHE A 116 -3.35 16.03 -18.65
CA PHE A 116 -3.09 15.70 -17.25
C PHE A 116 -1.74 16.27 -16.84
N ARG A 117 -1.51 16.35 -15.53
CA ARG A 117 -0.22 16.74 -14.95
C ARG A 117 0.22 15.68 -13.98
N GLY A 118 1.36 15.04 -14.25
CA GLY A 118 1.97 14.03 -13.38
C GLY A 118 2.88 14.66 -12.34
N PHE A 119 3.24 13.89 -11.30
CA PHE A 119 4.25 14.32 -10.33
C PHE A 119 5.60 14.59 -11.00
N HIS A 120 5.90 13.87 -12.08
CA HIS A 120 7.08 14.11 -12.90
C HIS A 120 7.11 15.52 -13.55
N ASP A 121 5.95 16.06 -13.88
CA ASP A 121 5.81 17.37 -14.53
C ASP A 121 5.89 18.53 -13.52
N LEU A 122 5.86 18.27 -12.21
CA LEU A 122 5.72 19.30 -11.18
C LEU A 122 7.06 19.61 -10.51
N PRO A 123 7.40 20.90 -10.30
CA PRO A 123 8.37 21.27 -9.28
C PRO A 123 7.89 20.89 -7.88
N VAL A 124 8.82 20.53 -6.99
CA VAL A 124 8.49 20.14 -5.60
C VAL A 124 7.62 21.19 -4.90
N GLN A 125 7.88 22.47 -5.11
CA GLN A 125 7.13 23.56 -4.51
C GLN A 125 5.64 23.53 -4.90
N GLN A 126 5.32 23.25 -6.18
CA GLN A 126 3.92 23.13 -6.62
C GLN A 126 3.24 21.91 -5.99
N LEU A 127 3.96 20.81 -5.81
CA LEU A 127 3.42 19.65 -5.12
C LEU A 127 3.10 19.97 -3.64
N VAL A 128 3.95 20.71 -2.94
CA VAL A 128 3.69 21.23 -1.60
C VAL A 128 2.38 22.03 -1.55
N GLU A 129 2.20 22.97 -2.47
CA GLU A 129 1.00 23.81 -2.54
C GLU A 129 -0.29 23.03 -2.80
N ILE A 130 -0.24 22.01 -3.68
CA ILE A 130 -1.41 21.18 -4.01
C ILE A 130 -1.75 20.21 -2.87
N THR A 131 -0.73 19.68 -2.18
CA THR A 131 -0.92 18.58 -1.22
C THR A 131 -0.95 19.02 0.24
N GLY A 132 -0.31 20.13 0.58
CA GLY A 132 -0.06 20.56 1.95
C GLY A 132 1.06 19.77 2.65
N LEU A 133 1.81 18.95 1.91
CA LEU A 133 2.98 18.25 2.44
C LEU A 133 4.12 19.22 2.75
N THR A 134 4.99 18.86 3.69
CA THR A 134 6.26 19.56 3.82
C THR A 134 7.13 19.34 2.59
N HIS A 135 8.13 20.18 2.40
CA HIS A 135 9.04 20.07 1.24
C HIS A 135 9.74 18.70 1.17
N ASP A 136 10.16 18.16 2.31
CA ASP A 136 10.81 16.85 2.38
C ASP A 136 9.83 15.70 2.11
N GLN A 137 8.60 15.78 2.62
CA GLN A 137 7.55 14.80 2.32
C GLN A 137 7.18 14.82 0.82
N ALA A 138 7.06 16.00 0.22
CA ALA A 138 6.81 16.14 -1.22
C ALA A 138 7.93 15.52 -2.05
N ARG A 139 9.19 15.75 -1.70
CA ARG A 139 10.34 15.10 -2.34
C ARG A 139 10.27 13.57 -2.23
N GLN A 140 9.94 13.03 -1.04
CA GLN A 140 9.78 11.59 -0.85
C GLN A 140 8.63 11.02 -1.69
N ALA A 141 7.48 11.70 -1.73
CA ALA A 141 6.32 11.28 -2.52
C ALA A 141 6.57 11.27 -4.03
N MET A 142 7.49 12.10 -4.53
CA MET A 142 7.92 12.15 -5.93
C MET A 142 8.90 11.02 -6.30
N GLN A 143 9.57 10.38 -5.32
CA GLN A 143 10.55 9.30 -5.54
C GLN A 143 9.84 7.95 -5.72
N ARG A 144 9.17 7.82 -6.84
CA ARG A 144 8.39 6.61 -7.19
C ARG A 144 9.18 5.66 -8.07
N ASP A 145 8.91 4.37 -7.90
CA ASP A 145 9.58 3.30 -8.65
C ASP A 145 8.67 2.65 -9.71
N CYS A 146 7.35 2.60 -9.49
CA CYS A 146 6.43 1.74 -10.24
C CYS A 146 5.06 2.37 -10.51
N SER A 147 4.88 3.66 -10.24
CA SER A 147 3.62 4.37 -10.49
C SER A 147 3.83 5.85 -10.75
N GLU A 148 2.83 6.50 -11.34
CA GLU A 148 2.81 7.94 -11.56
C GLU A 148 1.46 8.51 -11.12
N PRO A 149 1.40 9.31 -10.05
CA PRO A 149 0.21 10.06 -9.70
C PRO A 149 0.01 11.20 -10.70
N ILE A 150 -1.23 11.34 -11.17
CA ILE A 150 -1.59 12.40 -12.11
C ILE A 150 -2.80 13.20 -11.62
N GLN A 151 -2.79 14.49 -11.86
CA GLN A 151 -3.96 15.35 -11.81
C GLN A 151 -4.62 15.35 -13.19
N TRP A 152 -5.85 14.90 -13.28
CA TRP A 152 -6.62 14.90 -14.52
C TRP A 152 -7.14 16.30 -14.82
N LEU A 153 -7.01 16.76 -16.07
CA LEU A 153 -7.35 18.11 -16.51
C LEU A 153 -8.37 18.14 -17.66
N ASP A 154 -8.84 16.97 -18.11
CA ASP A 154 -9.89 16.82 -19.10
C ASP A 154 -11.23 16.43 -18.44
N ASP A 155 -12.29 16.26 -19.26
CA ASP A 155 -13.59 15.79 -18.82
C ASP A 155 -13.62 14.27 -18.51
N ASN A 156 -14.75 13.81 -17.94
CA ASN A 156 -14.93 12.40 -17.56
C ASN A 156 -14.99 11.44 -18.76
N ARG A 157 -15.51 11.89 -19.92
CA ARG A 157 -15.54 11.06 -21.14
C ARG A 157 -14.12 10.76 -21.61
N ARG A 158 -13.28 11.77 -21.62
CA ARG A 158 -11.85 11.61 -21.96
C ARG A 158 -11.12 10.75 -20.92
N LEU A 159 -11.52 10.78 -19.66
CA LEU A 159 -10.95 9.91 -18.62
C LEU A 159 -11.23 8.43 -18.92
N ASP A 160 -12.43 8.09 -19.39
CA ASP A 160 -12.78 6.72 -19.75
C ASP A 160 -12.06 6.23 -21.02
N GLU A 161 -11.82 7.11 -21.98
CA GLU A 161 -10.94 6.84 -23.12
C GLU A 161 -9.51 6.59 -22.65
N PHE A 162 -8.98 7.43 -21.78
CA PHE A 162 -7.64 7.29 -21.21
C PHE A 162 -7.47 5.98 -20.45
N ARG A 163 -8.48 5.55 -19.67
CA ARG A 163 -8.47 4.26 -18.99
C ARG A 163 -8.34 3.09 -19.97
N ARG A 164 -9.09 3.12 -21.09
CA ARG A 164 -9.00 2.08 -22.12
C ARG A 164 -7.63 2.05 -22.80
N GLU A 165 -7.08 3.22 -23.08
CA GLU A 165 -5.75 3.35 -23.68
C GLU A 165 -4.65 2.84 -22.75
N LEU A 166 -4.75 3.09 -21.45
CA LEU A 166 -3.84 2.51 -20.46
C LEU A 166 -3.98 1.00 -20.38
N ALA A 167 -5.22 0.48 -20.30
CA ALA A 167 -5.49 -0.96 -20.21
C ALA A 167 -4.94 -1.72 -21.43
N SER A 168 -5.05 -1.16 -22.64
CA SER A 168 -4.47 -1.78 -23.85
C SER A 168 -2.94 -1.90 -23.83
N ARG A 169 -2.28 -1.20 -22.89
CA ARG A 169 -0.83 -1.19 -22.66
C ARG A 169 -0.40 -1.88 -21.36
N GLY A 170 -1.32 -2.63 -20.73
CA GLY A 170 -1.05 -3.32 -19.47
C GLY A 170 -0.91 -2.39 -18.26
N LEU A 171 -1.47 -1.19 -18.35
CA LEU A 171 -1.51 -0.22 -17.25
C LEU A 171 -2.94 -0.04 -16.76
N ARG A 172 -3.08 0.38 -15.51
CA ARG A 172 -4.38 0.76 -14.92
C ARG A 172 -4.34 2.14 -14.32
N LEU A 173 -5.53 2.73 -14.22
CA LEU A 173 -5.75 4.01 -13.54
C LEU A 173 -6.51 3.76 -12.25
N LEU A 174 -5.84 3.83 -11.11
CA LEU A 174 -6.44 3.72 -9.80
C LEU A 174 -6.85 5.11 -9.31
N ARG A 175 -8.08 5.25 -8.82
CA ARG A 175 -8.53 6.50 -8.19
C ARG A 175 -8.00 6.56 -6.77
N GLY A 176 -7.17 7.54 -6.47
CA GLY A 176 -6.81 7.94 -5.11
C GLY A 176 -7.69 9.10 -4.61
N GLY A 177 -7.36 9.67 -3.47
CA GLY A 177 -8.10 10.80 -2.91
C GLY A 177 -8.06 12.05 -3.81
N ARG A 178 -6.87 12.61 -4.03
CA ARG A 178 -6.66 13.85 -4.82
C ARG A 178 -6.14 13.58 -6.24
N PHE A 179 -5.50 12.42 -6.46
CA PHE A 179 -4.83 12.08 -7.70
C PHE A 179 -5.32 10.74 -8.21
N HIS A 180 -5.23 10.56 -9.52
CA HIS A 180 -5.26 9.23 -10.11
C HIS A 180 -3.84 8.67 -10.16
N HIS A 181 -3.67 7.37 -9.91
CA HIS A 181 -2.38 6.69 -10.00
C HIS A 181 -2.34 5.81 -11.24
N VAL A 182 -1.43 6.11 -12.15
CA VAL A 182 -1.12 5.22 -13.28
C VAL A 182 -0.08 4.22 -12.82
N MET A 183 -0.36 2.94 -12.96
CA MET A 183 0.49 1.84 -12.48
C MET A 183 0.29 0.61 -13.36
N GLY A 184 1.09 -0.44 -13.15
CA GLY A 184 0.85 -1.73 -13.78
C GLY A 184 -0.50 -2.33 -13.39
N ASP A 185 -0.95 -3.34 -14.14
CA ASP A 185 -2.17 -4.09 -13.80
C ASP A 185 -1.90 -5.01 -12.60
N THR A 186 -1.78 -4.40 -11.44
CA THR A 186 -1.53 -5.03 -10.14
C THR A 186 -2.33 -4.34 -9.05
N ASP A 187 -2.44 -4.96 -7.90
CA ASP A 187 -3.12 -4.44 -6.72
C ASP A 187 -2.34 -4.75 -5.43
N LYS A 188 -2.83 -4.27 -4.30
CA LYS A 188 -2.24 -4.53 -2.99
C LYS A 188 -2.14 -6.02 -2.64
N ALA A 189 -2.93 -6.89 -3.30
CA ALA A 189 -2.93 -8.34 -3.05
C ALA A 189 -1.72 -9.06 -3.65
N ALA A 190 -1.17 -8.57 -4.76
CA ALA A 190 -0.06 -9.26 -5.45
C ALA A 190 1.16 -9.43 -4.53
N GLY A 191 1.58 -8.35 -3.87
CA GLY A 191 2.66 -8.38 -2.88
C GLY A 191 2.35 -9.24 -1.67
N ILE A 192 1.10 -9.23 -1.20
CA ILE A 192 0.64 -10.04 -0.06
C ILE A 192 0.74 -11.54 -0.37
N ARG A 193 0.16 -11.99 -1.49
CA ARG A 193 0.21 -13.42 -1.90
C ARG A 193 1.65 -13.90 -2.01
N TRP A 194 2.52 -13.09 -2.61
CA TRP A 194 3.94 -13.41 -2.73
C TRP A 194 4.64 -13.50 -1.36
N LEU A 195 4.38 -12.57 -0.44
CA LEU A 195 4.96 -12.62 0.90
C LEU A 195 4.42 -13.79 1.73
N ILE A 196 3.11 -14.07 1.71
CA ILE A 196 2.51 -15.21 2.41
C ILE A 196 3.20 -16.51 1.97
N ASP A 197 3.33 -16.73 0.65
CA ASP A 197 4.03 -17.89 0.11
C ASP A 197 5.49 -17.95 0.59
N ARG A 198 6.20 -16.82 0.57
CA ARG A 198 7.59 -16.72 1.02
C ARG A 198 7.73 -17.06 2.50
N TYR A 199 6.86 -16.50 3.36
CA TYR A 199 6.85 -16.79 4.80
C TYR A 199 6.54 -18.27 5.09
N ARG A 200 5.53 -18.84 4.42
CA ARG A 200 5.14 -20.25 4.59
C ARG A 200 6.25 -21.21 4.15
N ARG A 201 6.98 -20.89 3.09
CA ARG A 201 8.12 -21.71 2.64
C ARG A 201 9.33 -21.61 3.56
N CYS A 202 9.62 -20.42 4.08
CA CYS A 202 10.78 -20.22 4.95
C CYS A 202 10.60 -20.76 6.36
N TRP A 203 9.36 -20.79 6.87
CA TRP A 203 9.03 -21.23 8.23
C TRP A 203 7.72 -22.02 8.24
N PRO A 204 7.71 -23.23 7.62
CA PRO A 204 6.49 -24.03 7.50
C PRO A 204 5.92 -24.48 8.87
N GLU A 205 6.78 -24.62 9.86
CA GLU A 205 6.41 -25.00 11.23
C GLU A 205 5.58 -23.96 11.96
N LYS A 206 5.64 -22.69 11.55
CA LYS A 206 4.92 -21.61 12.24
C LYS A 206 3.43 -21.56 11.96
N GLY A 207 2.97 -22.19 10.87
CA GLY A 207 1.54 -22.26 10.54
C GLY A 207 0.88 -20.88 10.51
N PHE A 208 1.43 -19.92 9.72
CA PHE A 208 0.97 -18.54 9.68
C PHE A 208 -0.50 -18.41 9.33
N ILE A 209 -1.22 -17.59 10.13
CA ILE A 209 -2.53 -17.02 9.81
C ILE A 209 -2.29 -15.61 9.31
N SER A 210 -2.74 -15.32 8.10
CA SER A 210 -2.64 -13.99 7.50
C SER A 210 -3.82 -13.10 7.91
N VAL A 211 -3.50 -11.85 8.26
CA VAL A 211 -4.47 -10.81 8.66
C VAL A 211 -4.21 -9.60 7.77
N ALA A 212 -5.24 -8.94 7.26
CA ALA A 212 -5.11 -7.66 6.58
C ALA A 212 -6.10 -6.64 7.13
N LEU A 213 -5.66 -5.38 7.30
CA LEU A 213 -6.47 -4.29 7.79
C LEU A 213 -6.47 -3.16 6.76
N GLY A 214 -7.67 -2.67 6.38
CA GLY A 214 -7.86 -1.61 5.39
C GLY A 214 -9.22 -0.92 5.55
N ASP A 215 -9.36 0.30 4.99
CA ASP A 215 -10.54 1.14 5.14
C ASP A 215 -11.19 1.56 3.81
N SER A 216 -10.51 1.38 2.69
CA SER A 216 -10.90 1.99 1.42
C SER A 216 -10.96 1.00 0.24
N PRO A 217 -11.65 1.34 -0.87
CA PRO A 217 -11.86 0.42 -1.99
C PRO A 217 -10.58 -0.13 -2.63
N ASN A 218 -9.44 0.56 -2.53
CA ASN A 218 -8.16 0.05 -3.01
C ASN A 218 -7.57 -1.06 -2.11
N ASP A 219 -8.19 -1.31 -0.94
CA ASP A 219 -7.80 -2.38 -0.02
C ASP A 219 -8.57 -3.69 -0.26
N LEU A 220 -9.64 -3.68 -1.06
CA LEU A 220 -10.49 -4.86 -1.28
C LEU A 220 -9.66 -6.09 -1.66
N GLY A 221 -8.81 -5.99 -2.68
CA GLY A 221 -7.97 -7.12 -3.08
C GLY A 221 -7.02 -7.61 -1.98
N MET A 222 -6.52 -6.69 -1.14
CA MET A 222 -5.71 -7.03 0.02
C MET A 222 -6.52 -7.82 1.07
N LEU A 223 -7.72 -7.36 1.37
CA LEU A 223 -8.63 -7.97 2.34
C LEU A 223 -9.10 -9.36 1.89
N GLU A 224 -9.38 -9.52 0.60
CA GLU A 224 -9.78 -10.81 0.00
C GLU A 224 -8.63 -11.83 -0.05
N ALA A 225 -7.37 -11.40 0.03
CA ALA A 225 -6.19 -12.26 -0.14
C ALA A 225 -5.72 -12.95 1.15
N VAL A 226 -6.34 -12.72 2.31
CA VAL A 226 -5.88 -13.17 3.62
C VAL A 226 -6.89 -14.06 4.33
N ASP A 227 -6.46 -14.75 5.40
CA ASP A 227 -7.33 -15.63 6.18
C ASP A 227 -8.32 -14.84 7.05
N ILE A 228 -7.92 -13.67 7.59
CA ILE A 228 -8.74 -12.81 8.45
C ILE A 228 -8.69 -11.37 7.93
N PRO A 229 -9.65 -10.96 7.10
CA PRO A 229 -9.80 -9.55 6.73
C PRO A 229 -10.42 -8.72 7.87
N VAL A 230 -9.89 -7.51 8.03
CA VAL A 230 -10.38 -6.51 8.99
C VAL A 230 -10.73 -5.24 8.24
N VAL A 231 -11.98 -4.86 8.28
CA VAL A 231 -12.50 -3.61 7.72
C VAL A 231 -12.47 -2.53 8.80
N ILE A 232 -11.67 -1.51 8.58
CA ILE A 232 -11.64 -0.29 9.40
C ILE A 232 -12.70 0.68 8.87
N ASP A 233 -13.40 1.37 9.74
CA ASP A 233 -14.39 2.36 9.32
C ASP A 233 -13.67 3.53 8.62
N PRO A 234 -14.11 3.95 7.43
CA PRO A 234 -13.45 5.01 6.68
C PRO A 234 -13.65 6.37 7.37
N ALA A 235 -12.72 7.29 7.12
CA ALA A 235 -12.85 8.67 7.60
C ALA A 235 -14.12 9.35 7.08
N CYS A 236 -14.46 9.09 5.81
CA CYS A 236 -15.65 9.58 5.12
C CYS A 236 -16.28 8.47 4.25
N GLY A 237 -17.60 8.54 4.07
CA GLY A 237 -18.32 7.59 3.21
C GLY A 237 -18.81 6.36 3.96
N GLU A 238 -19.21 5.36 3.19
CA GLU A 238 -19.73 4.08 3.71
C GLU A 238 -18.57 3.10 3.94
N SER A 239 -18.71 2.27 4.98
CA SER A 239 -17.80 1.17 5.25
C SER A 239 -17.83 0.13 4.12
N LEU A 240 -16.69 -0.48 3.85
CA LEU A 240 -16.62 -1.54 2.85
C LEU A 240 -17.49 -2.72 3.25
N ARG A 241 -18.18 -3.29 2.27
CA ARG A 241 -18.83 -4.59 2.41
C ARG A 241 -17.95 -5.62 1.71
N LEU A 242 -17.50 -6.60 2.46
CA LEU A 242 -16.63 -7.64 1.97
C LEU A 242 -17.36 -8.99 1.97
N GLU A 243 -17.38 -9.65 0.83
CA GLU A 243 -17.76 -11.05 0.71
C GLU A 243 -16.51 -11.90 0.86
N HIS A 244 -16.42 -12.68 1.94
CA HIS A 244 -15.26 -13.51 2.22
C HIS A 244 -15.69 -14.87 2.77
N PRO A 245 -15.07 -15.99 2.35
CA PRO A 245 -15.45 -17.33 2.80
C PRO A 245 -15.18 -17.58 4.30
N GLY A 246 -14.26 -16.81 4.88
CA GLY A 246 -13.94 -16.84 6.30
C GLY A 246 -14.60 -15.72 7.10
N ARG A 247 -14.16 -15.57 8.35
CA ARG A 247 -14.65 -14.53 9.25
C ARG A 247 -14.12 -13.17 8.84
N VAL A 248 -15.00 -12.19 8.61
CA VAL A 248 -14.67 -10.77 8.45
C VAL A 248 -14.83 -10.06 9.79
N ILE A 249 -13.87 -9.24 10.17
CA ILE A 249 -13.94 -8.38 11.35
C ILE A 249 -14.22 -6.95 10.89
N TYR A 250 -15.30 -6.35 11.39
CA TYR A 250 -15.63 -4.94 11.23
C TYR A 250 -15.24 -4.23 12.51
N ALA A 251 -14.30 -3.28 12.45
CA ALA A 251 -13.71 -2.64 13.62
C ALA A 251 -14.67 -1.72 14.38
N GLY A 252 -15.69 -1.17 13.69
CA GLY A 252 -16.67 -0.25 14.28
C GLY A 252 -16.11 1.08 14.76
N LYS A 253 -14.87 1.39 14.38
CA LYS A 253 -14.15 2.63 14.66
C LYS A 253 -13.20 2.96 13.51
N LYS A 254 -12.89 4.25 13.36
CA LYS A 254 -12.02 4.78 12.32
C LYS A 254 -10.54 4.66 12.71
N GLY A 255 -9.68 4.57 11.68
CA GLY A 255 -8.25 4.74 11.81
C GLY A 255 -7.59 3.90 12.91
N PRO A 256 -6.55 4.43 13.59
CA PRO A 256 -5.77 3.68 14.56
C PRO A 256 -6.58 3.19 15.77
N GLN A 257 -7.71 3.83 16.11
CA GLN A 257 -8.61 3.33 17.16
C GLN A 257 -9.32 2.05 16.74
N GLY A 258 -9.84 1.99 15.51
CA GLY A 258 -10.44 0.78 14.94
C GLY A 258 -9.40 -0.33 14.80
N TRP A 259 -8.21 0.04 14.34
CA TRP A 259 -7.06 -0.86 14.23
C TRP A 259 -6.70 -1.50 15.58
N GLN A 260 -6.59 -0.69 16.63
CA GLN A 260 -6.32 -1.14 18.00
C GLN A 260 -7.36 -2.15 18.49
N LEU A 261 -8.65 -1.83 18.33
CA LEU A 261 -9.74 -2.68 18.80
C LEU A 261 -9.72 -4.04 18.10
N ALA A 262 -9.63 -4.05 16.77
CA ALA A 262 -9.62 -5.28 15.99
C ALA A 262 -8.39 -6.14 16.30
N MET A 263 -7.21 -5.52 16.39
CA MET A 263 -6.00 -6.27 16.71
C MET A 263 -6.00 -6.81 18.13
N ASN A 264 -6.52 -6.09 19.12
CA ASN A 264 -6.66 -6.60 20.48
C ASN A 264 -7.59 -7.82 20.55
N GLN A 265 -8.69 -7.82 19.78
CA GLN A 265 -9.56 -8.99 19.66
C GLN A 265 -8.79 -10.18 19.08
N ILE A 266 -8.10 -10.03 17.93
CA ILE A 266 -7.34 -11.10 17.29
C ILE A 266 -6.22 -11.62 18.21
N LEU A 267 -5.48 -10.72 18.85
CA LEU A 267 -4.38 -11.06 19.76
C LEU A 267 -4.86 -11.75 21.06
N GLY A 268 -6.12 -11.65 21.41
CA GLY A 268 -6.74 -12.37 22.51
C GLY A 268 -7.12 -13.81 22.16
N GLU A 269 -7.25 -14.13 20.87
CA GLU A 269 -7.65 -15.43 20.36
C GLU A 269 -6.46 -16.36 19.99
N VAL A 270 -5.23 -15.83 19.95
CA VAL A 270 -3.97 -16.53 19.62
C VAL A 270 -2.92 -16.34 20.71
#